data_dc831994ef3ec089e5484bbc8f58693f
#
_entry.id   dc831994ef3ec089e5484bbc8f58693f
#
_cell.length_a   1.000
_cell.length_b   1.000
_cell.length_c   1.000
_cell.angle_alpha   90.00
_cell.angle_beta   90.00
_cell.angle_gamma   90.00
#
_symmetry.space_group_name_H-M   'P 1'
#
loop_
_entity.id
_entity.type
_entity.pdbx_description
1 polymer ?
#
loop_
_entity_poly.entity_id
_entity_poly.type
_entity_poly.pdbx_seq_one_letter_code
_entity_poly.pdbx_strand_id
1 'polypeptide(L)'
;MPISEPTAVFSIRDDRDMEIKQAGLQVYRALEEKGYNPINQLVGYILSEDPTYITTYKNARAIIRRIDRDDLLQALVRDFVKH
;
A
#
# COMPACT_ATOMS: atom_id res chain seq x y z
N MET A 1 32.37 -11.81 3.44
CA MET A 1 31.04 -11.22 3.46
C MET A 1 30.11 -12.04 2.60
N PRO A 2 29.13 -12.64 3.19
CA PRO A 2 28.19 -13.44 2.41
C PRO A 2 27.22 -12.56 1.64
N ILE A 3 27.55 -12.35 0.41
CA ILE A 3 26.80 -11.48 -0.45
C ILE A 3 25.41 -12.04 -0.75
N SER A 4 25.33 -13.35 -0.80
CA SER A 4 24.05 -13.99 -1.15
C SER A 4 22.98 -13.74 -0.10
N GLU A 5 23.38 -13.59 1.16
CA GLU A 5 22.39 -13.35 2.21
C GLU A 5 21.67 -12.01 2.05
N PRO A 6 22.39 -10.91 1.83
CA PRO A 6 21.68 -9.67 1.56
C PRO A 6 20.76 -9.75 0.34
N THR A 7 21.20 -10.50 -0.66
CA THR A 7 20.39 -10.66 -1.87
C THR A 7 19.09 -11.38 -1.57
N ALA A 8 19.15 -12.44 -0.76
CA ALA A 8 17.95 -13.20 -0.41
C ALA A 8 16.98 -12.35 0.39
N VAL A 9 17.48 -11.61 1.35
CA VAL A 9 16.64 -10.72 2.16
C VAL A 9 16.00 -9.65 1.27
N PHE A 10 16.77 -9.12 0.38
CA PHE A 10 16.30 -8.10 -0.54
C PHE A 10 15.17 -8.62 -1.42
N SER A 11 15.31 -9.85 -1.88
CA SER A 11 14.30 -10.48 -2.72
C SER A 11 12.96 -10.62 -1.99
N ILE A 12 13.00 -11.05 -0.75
CA ILE A 12 11.79 -11.18 0.06
C ILE A 12 11.13 -9.82 0.26
N ARG A 13 11.94 -8.81 0.49
CA ARG A 13 11.41 -7.46 0.67
C ARG A 13 10.77 -6.94 -0.62
N ASP A 14 11.37 -7.23 -1.75
CA ASP A 14 10.84 -6.80 -3.03
C ASP A 14 9.47 -7.43 -3.31
N ASP A 15 9.34 -8.72 -3.03
CA ASP A 15 8.05 -9.39 -3.21
C ASP A 15 6.98 -8.76 -2.36
N ARG A 16 7.33 -8.46 -1.12
CA ARG A 16 6.39 -7.85 -0.20
C ARG A 16 5.99 -6.46 -0.66
N ASP A 17 6.95 -5.66 -1.09
CA ASP A 17 6.66 -4.32 -1.59
C ASP A 17 5.77 -4.37 -2.82
N MET A 18 5.97 -5.36 -3.69
CA MET A 18 5.13 -5.50 -4.87
C MET A 18 3.69 -5.85 -4.50
N GLU A 19 3.50 -6.73 -3.53
CA GLU A 19 2.17 -7.06 -3.06
C GLU A 19 1.46 -5.83 -2.50
N ILE A 20 2.17 -5.07 -1.69
CA ILE A 20 1.62 -3.86 -1.10
C ILE A 20 1.27 -2.86 -2.19
N LYS A 21 2.15 -2.72 -3.17
CA LYS A 21 1.92 -1.78 -4.26
C LYS A 21 0.69 -2.17 -5.08
N GLN A 22 0.54 -3.44 -5.39
CA GLN A 22 -0.60 -3.90 -6.16
C GLN A 22 -1.91 -3.69 -5.39
N ALA A 23 -1.89 -4.02 -4.11
CA ALA A 23 -3.07 -3.81 -3.27
C ALA A 23 -3.41 -2.31 -3.20
N GLY A 24 -2.40 -1.47 -3.04
CA GLY A 24 -2.60 -0.03 -3.00
C GLY A 24 -3.20 0.50 -4.29
N LEU A 25 -2.75 -0.03 -5.44
CA LEU A 25 -3.29 0.39 -6.72
C LEU A 25 -4.74 -0.05 -6.91
N GLN A 26 -5.09 -1.25 -6.43
CA GLN A 26 -6.47 -1.70 -6.50
C GLN A 26 -7.38 -0.79 -5.68
N VAL A 27 -6.93 -0.41 -4.50
CA VAL A 27 -7.70 0.48 -3.64
C VAL A 27 -7.81 1.86 -4.28
N TYR A 28 -6.73 2.35 -4.83
CA TYR A 28 -6.71 3.65 -5.52
C TYR A 28 -7.74 3.69 -6.63
N ARG A 29 -7.75 2.65 -7.47
CA ARG A 29 -8.68 2.59 -8.58
C ARG A 29 -10.12 2.48 -8.13
N ALA A 30 -10.38 1.71 -7.08
CA ALA A 30 -11.73 1.58 -6.55
C ALA A 30 -12.25 2.93 -6.04
N LEU A 31 -11.40 3.67 -5.34
CA LEU A 31 -11.78 4.99 -4.86
C LEU A 31 -12.05 5.94 -6.02
N GLU A 32 -11.20 5.90 -7.01
CA GLU A 32 -11.34 6.76 -8.18
C GLU A 32 -12.63 6.46 -8.93
N GLU A 33 -12.92 5.17 -9.13
CA GLU A 33 -14.15 4.77 -9.83
C GLU A 33 -15.39 5.22 -9.10
N LYS A 34 -15.33 5.28 -7.78
CA LYS A 34 -16.48 5.73 -6.99
C LYS A 34 -16.54 7.25 -6.84
N GLY A 35 -15.63 7.97 -7.47
CA GLY A 35 -15.66 9.42 -7.47
C GLY A 35 -14.99 10.09 -6.28
N TYR A 36 -14.28 9.35 -5.48
CA TYR A 36 -13.52 9.94 -4.38
C TYR A 36 -12.18 10.46 -4.88
N ASN A 37 -11.57 11.33 -4.08
CA ASN A 37 -10.17 11.71 -4.29
C ASN A 37 -9.32 10.64 -3.63
N PRO A 38 -8.66 9.75 -4.40
CA PRO A 38 -7.99 8.60 -3.82
C PRO A 38 -6.87 8.98 -2.87
N ILE A 39 -6.12 10.02 -3.21
CA ILE A 39 -4.99 10.43 -2.39
C ILE A 39 -5.47 10.93 -1.03
N ASN A 40 -6.49 11.78 -1.02
CA ASN A 40 -7.03 12.29 0.24
C ASN A 40 -7.56 11.17 1.12
N GLN A 41 -8.25 10.20 0.50
CA GLN A 41 -8.81 9.10 1.26
C GLN A 41 -7.73 8.19 1.83
N LEU A 42 -6.70 7.90 1.04
CA LEU A 42 -5.60 7.07 1.50
C LEU A 42 -4.82 7.76 2.62
N VAL A 43 -4.56 9.04 2.47
CA VAL A 43 -3.86 9.80 3.51
C VAL A 43 -4.69 9.81 4.80
N GLY A 44 -5.99 10.07 4.68
CA GLY A 44 -6.88 10.03 5.85
C GLY A 44 -6.85 8.68 6.55
N TYR A 45 -6.87 7.61 5.77
CA TYR A 45 -6.80 6.28 6.34
C TYR A 45 -5.49 6.04 7.10
N ILE A 46 -4.37 6.41 6.47
CA ILE A 46 -3.06 6.18 7.09
C ILE A 46 -2.93 6.95 8.39
N LEU A 47 -3.41 8.18 8.42
CA LEU A 47 -3.26 9.02 9.60
C LEU A 47 -4.22 8.67 10.72
N SER A 48 -5.44 8.26 10.38
CA SER A 48 -6.48 8.05 11.38
C SER A 48 -6.70 6.60 11.78
N GLU A 49 -6.23 5.66 10.98
CA GLU A 49 -6.52 4.21 11.11
C GLU A 49 -8.00 3.90 10.95
N ASP A 50 -8.75 4.83 10.41
CA ASP A 50 -10.20 4.64 10.27
C ASP A 50 -10.50 4.02 8.90
N PRO A 51 -10.91 2.75 8.87
CA PRO A 51 -11.15 2.07 7.58
C PRO A 51 -12.31 2.65 6.80
N THR A 52 -13.14 3.49 7.42
CA THR A 52 -14.26 4.09 6.68
C THR A 52 -13.80 5.12 5.65
N TYR A 53 -12.54 5.54 5.71
CA TYR A 53 -11.99 6.36 4.63
C TYR A 53 -11.92 5.61 3.31
N ILE A 54 -11.97 4.27 3.35
CA ILE A 54 -11.81 3.45 2.15
C ILE A 54 -13.14 2.81 1.80
N THR A 55 -13.57 3.00 0.56
CA THR A 55 -14.81 2.42 0.08
C THR A 55 -14.80 0.89 0.16
N THR A 56 -15.98 0.29 0.31
CA THR A 56 -16.12 -1.16 0.23
C THR A 56 -16.19 -1.66 -1.21
N TYR A 57 -16.28 -0.76 -2.16
CA TYR A 57 -16.39 -1.11 -3.57
C TYR A 57 -15.20 -1.97 -4.00
N LYS A 58 -15.49 -3.04 -4.69
CA LYS A 58 -14.47 -4.00 -5.17
C LYS A 58 -13.56 -4.49 -4.04
N ASN A 59 -14.11 -4.62 -2.84
CA ASN A 59 -13.38 -5.12 -1.68
C ASN A 59 -12.22 -4.24 -1.26
N ALA A 60 -12.20 -2.98 -1.67
CA ALA A 60 -11.05 -2.11 -1.40
C ALA A 60 -10.76 -2.01 0.10
N ARG A 61 -11.79 -1.85 0.92
CA ARG A 61 -11.59 -1.75 2.37
C ARG A 61 -10.97 -3.02 2.95
N ALA A 62 -11.45 -4.18 2.52
CA ALA A 62 -10.89 -5.45 2.99
C ALA A 62 -9.45 -5.61 2.53
N ILE A 63 -9.15 -5.18 1.33
CA ILE A 63 -7.80 -5.29 0.78
C ILE A 63 -6.82 -4.43 1.58
N ILE A 64 -7.17 -3.17 1.83
CA ILE A 64 -6.25 -2.27 2.51
C ILE A 64 -6.04 -2.68 3.97
N ARG A 65 -7.05 -3.27 4.59
CA ARG A 65 -6.95 -3.68 5.99
C ARG A 65 -6.01 -4.86 6.21
N ARG A 66 -5.69 -5.60 5.17
CA ARG A 66 -4.73 -6.70 5.26
C ARG A 66 -3.29 -6.21 5.33
N ILE A 67 -3.07 -4.96 5.00
CA ILE A 67 -1.73 -4.38 4.94
C ILE A 67 -1.52 -3.57 6.21
N ASP A 68 -0.37 -3.81 6.86
CA ASP A 68 0.04 -2.99 7.99
C ASP A 68 0.30 -1.57 7.48
N ARG A 69 -0.24 -0.58 8.18
CA ARG A 69 -0.10 0.82 7.75
C ARG A 69 1.36 1.25 7.70
N ASP A 70 2.17 0.76 8.63
CA ASP A 70 3.60 1.08 8.60
C ASP A 70 4.24 0.55 7.33
N ASP A 71 3.91 -0.69 6.96
CA ASP A 71 4.45 -1.28 5.74
C ASP A 71 3.97 -0.52 4.51
N LEU A 72 2.71 -0.13 4.51
CA LEU A 72 2.15 0.65 3.40
C LEU A 72 2.88 1.99 3.27
N LEU A 73 3.06 2.68 4.38
CA LEU A 73 3.72 3.99 4.36
C LEU A 73 5.17 3.86 3.92
N GLN A 74 5.87 2.84 4.41
CA GLN A 74 7.25 2.62 4.00
C GLN A 74 7.36 2.34 2.51
N ALA A 75 6.46 1.52 1.98
CA ALA A 75 6.46 1.23 0.55
C ALA A 75 6.22 2.49 -0.27
N LEU A 76 5.29 3.32 0.17
CA LEU A 76 5.00 4.56 -0.53
C LEU A 76 6.19 5.52 -0.51
N VAL A 77 6.85 5.64 0.63
CA VAL A 77 8.00 6.53 0.75
C VAL A 77 9.16 6.02 -0.11
N ARG A 78 9.41 4.71 -0.07
CA ARG A 78 10.46 4.13 -0.92
C ARG A 78 10.20 4.38 -2.39
N ASP A 79 8.95 4.22 -2.80
CA ASP A 79 8.57 4.46 -4.19
C ASP A 79 8.76 5.93 -4.55
N PHE A 80 8.38 6.81 -3.64
CA PHE A 80 8.50 8.24 -3.86
C PHE A 80 9.95 8.67 -4.07
N VAL A 81 10.86 8.18 -3.22
CA VAL A 81 12.25 8.60 -3.31
C VAL A 81 13.01 7.97 -4.46
N LYS A 82 12.47 6.90 -5.04
CA LYS A 82 13.07 6.30 -6.24
C LYS A 82 12.89 7.18 -7.46
N HIS A 83 11.93 8.03 -7.44
CA HIS A 83 11.63 8.92 -8.54
C HIS A 83 12.20 10.29 -8.28
#